data_d6ad1b69b44655aba3a85d60846e5608
#
_entry.id   d6ad1b69b44655aba3a85d60846e5608
#
_cell.length_a   1.000
_cell.length_b   1.000
_cell.length_c   1.000
_cell.angle_alpha   90.00
_cell.angle_beta   90.00
_cell.angle_gamma   90.00
#
_symmetry.space_group_name_H-M   'P 1'
#
loop_
_entity.id
_entity.type
_entity.pdbx_description
1 polymer ?
#
loop_
_entity_poly.entity_id
_entity_poly.type
_entity_poly.pdbx_seq_one_letter_code
_entity_poly.pdbx_strand_id
1 'polypeptide(L)'
;MTTMPSMTAYNFGDVILVPFPFTDQSQAKQRPAVVVSSARYNTERPDLILMAITSQVRSPATFGEVIVQHWQAAKLLKLSAIKPVFTTIDKRLVRKSLGRLHETDRSALKTALQVILG
;
A
#
# COMPACT_ATOMS: atom_id res chain seq x y z
N MET A 1 0.04 -1.01 -30.90
CA MET A 1 -0.12 -1.04 -30.35
C MET A 1 -0.36 -1.42 -29.50
N THR A 2 -0.32 -1.30 -29.24
CA THR A 2 -0.54 -1.40 -28.50
C THR A 2 -0.73 -1.63 -27.48
N THR A 3 -0.89 -1.50 -27.01
CA THR A 3 -1.07 -1.39 -26.07
C THR A 3 -1.12 -1.73 -24.99
N MET A 4 -0.91 -1.82 -24.54
CA MET A 4 -0.96 -2.05 -23.63
C MET A 4 -1.30 -2.06 -22.73
N PRO A 5 -1.51 -2.16 -22.45
CA PRO A 5 -1.78 -1.85 -21.51
C PRO A 5 -1.77 -1.96 -20.49
N SER A 6 -2.09 -2.02 -20.43
CA SER A 6 -2.06 -1.89 -19.41
C SER A 6 -1.27 -1.83 -18.71
N MET A 7 -0.98 -1.41 -19.11
CA MET A 7 -0.17 -1.27 -18.40
C MET A 7 -0.29 -0.70 -17.29
N THR A 8 -0.31 -1.28 -16.58
CA THR A 8 -0.51 -0.66 -15.31
C THR A 8 0.82 -0.28 -14.71
N ALA A 9 1.02 1.00 -14.58
CA ALA A 9 2.22 1.52 -13.94
C ALA A 9 1.89 1.79 -12.49
N TYR A 10 2.60 1.14 -11.58
CA TYR A 10 2.41 1.35 -10.15
C TYR A 10 3.41 2.35 -9.63
N ASN A 11 2.96 3.24 -8.77
CA ASN A 11 3.78 4.28 -8.19
C ASN A 11 3.74 4.23 -6.68
N PHE A 12 4.77 4.77 -6.04
CA PHE A 12 4.78 4.93 -4.60
C PHE A 12 3.50 5.64 -4.15
N GLY A 13 2.84 5.09 -3.15
CA GLY A 13 1.62 5.70 -2.63
C GLY A 13 0.33 5.20 -3.27
N ASP A 14 0.42 4.37 -4.30
CA ASP A 14 -0.78 3.78 -4.86
C ASP A 14 -1.41 2.83 -3.85
N VAL A 15 -2.73 2.85 -3.76
CA VAL A 15 -3.49 1.98 -2.86
C VAL A 15 -4.17 0.93 -3.70
N ILE A 16 -3.90 -0.33 -3.38
CA ILE A 16 -4.36 -1.47 -4.17
C ILE A 16 -5.00 -2.51 -3.27
N LEU A 17 -5.80 -3.38 -3.86
CA LEU A 17 -6.44 -4.48 -3.15
C LEU A 17 -5.71 -5.75 -3.53
N VAL A 18 -5.21 -6.47 -2.54
CA VAL A 18 -4.38 -7.66 -2.75
C VAL A 18 -4.70 -8.73 -1.72
N PRO A 19 -4.36 -9.99 -2.02
CA PRO A 19 -4.44 -11.06 -1.00
C PRO A 19 -3.24 -10.93 -0.06
N PHE A 20 -3.36 -10.05 0.93
CA PHE A 20 -2.24 -9.76 1.83
C PHE A 20 -2.04 -10.94 2.81
N PRO A 21 -0.82 -11.46 2.90
CA PRO A 21 -0.54 -12.62 3.75
C PRO A 21 -0.39 -12.22 5.22
N PHE A 22 -1.50 -12.24 5.94
CA PHE A 22 -1.46 -12.01 7.38
C PHE A 22 -1.25 -13.33 8.11
N THR A 23 -1.27 -13.26 9.43
CA THR A 23 -1.03 -14.43 10.27
C THR A 23 -2.10 -15.49 10.17
N ASP A 24 -3.29 -15.12 9.78
CA ASP A 24 -4.37 -16.08 9.58
C ASP A 24 -4.03 -16.96 8.38
N GLN A 25 -3.89 -18.24 8.64
CA GLN A 25 -3.40 -19.20 7.66
C GLN A 25 -4.49 -19.78 6.77
N SER A 26 -5.72 -19.67 7.21
CA SER A 26 -6.79 -20.40 6.54
C SER A 26 -6.95 -19.97 5.09
N GLN A 27 -6.83 -18.68 4.82
CA GLN A 27 -6.86 -18.16 3.46
C GLN A 27 -6.48 -16.70 3.46
N ALA A 28 -5.93 -16.27 2.35
CA ALA A 28 -5.56 -14.87 2.19
C ALA A 28 -6.81 -14.07 1.86
N LYS A 29 -7.13 -13.11 2.71
CA LYS A 29 -8.24 -12.20 2.45
C LYS A 29 -7.76 -11.04 1.60
N GLN A 30 -8.68 -10.52 0.78
CA GLN A 30 -8.37 -9.32 0.02
C GLN A 30 -8.33 -8.13 0.98
N ARG A 31 -7.24 -7.41 0.96
CA ARG A 31 -7.03 -6.27 1.86
C ARG A 31 -6.39 -5.11 1.11
N PRO A 32 -6.69 -3.89 1.54
CA PRO A 32 -5.98 -2.75 0.96
C PRO A 32 -4.53 -2.73 1.45
N ALA A 33 -3.65 -2.30 0.58
CA ALA A 33 -2.25 -2.14 0.89
C ALA A 33 -1.72 -0.95 0.09
N VAL A 34 -0.63 -0.36 0.55
CA VAL A 34 -0.02 0.75 -0.15
C VAL A 34 1.30 0.32 -0.76
N VAL A 35 1.53 0.75 -2.00
CA VAL A 35 2.78 0.48 -2.71
C VAL A 35 3.84 1.41 -2.15
N VAL A 36 4.93 0.82 -1.65
CA VAL A 36 6.05 1.61 -1.11
C VAL A 36 7.32 1.47 -1.95
N SER A 37 7.28 0.64 -2.97
CA SER A 37 8.38 0.55 -3.92
C SER A 37 8.27 1.66 -4.96
N SER A 38 9.42 2.07 -5.48
CA SER A 38 9.48 3.18 -6.44
C SER A 38 8.94 2.76 -7.80
N ALA A 39 8.59 3.75 -8.62
CA ALA A 39 8.13 3.49 -9.98
C ALA A 39 9.16 2.69 -10.76
N ARG A 40 10.44 2.97 -10.57
CA ARG A 40 11.49 2.24 -11.26
C ARG A 40 11.52 0.77 -10.83
N TYR A 41 11.47 0.52 -9.52
CA TYR A 41 11.39 -0.84 -9.00
C TYR A 41 10.20 -1.57 -9.60
N ASN A 42 9.05 -0.91 -9.60
CA ASN A 42 7.80 -1.51 -10.05
C ASN A 42 7.80 -1.81 -11.54
N THR A 43 8.59 -1.06 -12.31
CA THR A 43 8.71 -1.29 -13.75
C THR A 43 9.68 -2.43 -14.04
N GLU A 44 10.78 -2.49 -13.31
CA GLU A 44 11.87 -3.44 -13.63
C GLU A 44 11.71 -4.79 -12.94
N ARG A 45 10.82 -4.88 -11.95
CA ARG A 45 10.61 -6.11 -11.21
C ARG A 45 9.20 -6.64 -11.41
N PRO A 46 9.00 -7.95 -11.32
CA PRO A 46 7.65 -8.51 -11.43
C PRO A 46 6.83 -8.33 -10.16
N ASP A 47 7.44 -7.92 -9.06
CA ASP A 47 6.77 -7.78 -7.78
C ASP A 47 6.71 -6.32 -7.34
N LEU A 48 5.86 -6.08 -6.35
CA LEU A 48 5.72 -4.79 -5.67
C LEU A 48 6.06 -4.98 -4.21
N ILE A 49 6.58 -3.92 -3.57
CA ILE A 49 6.77 -3.93 -2.12
C ILE A 49 5.63 -3.15 -1.51
N LEU A 50 4.96 -3.75 -0.55
CA LEU A 50 3.72 -3.22 0.02
C LEU A 50 3.80 -3.12 1.54
N MET A 51 3.03 -2.18 2.08
CA MET A 51 2.72 -2.13 3.52
C MET A 51 1.24 -2.33 3.71
N ALA A 52 0.88 -2.98 4.80
CA ALA A 52 -0.52 -3.28 5.11
C ALA A 52 -1.28 -2.02 5.54
N ILE A 53 -2.55 -1.96 5.16
CA ILE A 53 -3.47 -0.92 5.61
C ILE A 53 -4.55 -1.59 6.44
N THR A 54 -4.86 -1.01 7.59
CA THR A 54 -5.92 -1.52 8.46
C THR A 54 -6.90 -0.43 8.81
N SER A 55 -8.17 -0.80 8.95
CA SER A 55 -9.19 0.13 9.46
C SER A 55 -9.29 0.10 10.97
N GLN A 56 -8.51 -0.77 11.63
CA GLN A 56 -8.46 -0.79 13.09
C GLN A 56 -7.38 0.20 13.52
N VAL A 57 -7.81 1.43 13.68
CA VAL A 57 -6.92 2.53 14.02
C VAL A 57 -6.88 2.70 15.53
N ARG A 58 -5.67 2.78 16.06
CA ARG A 58 -5.47 2.98 17.49
C ARG A 58 -5.02 4.39 17.76
N SER A 59 -5.40 4.89 18.92
CA SER A 59 -4.98 6.21 19.37
C SER A 59 -4.38 6.10 20.76
N PRO A 60 -3.11 6.45 20.94
CA PRO A 60 -2.22 6.94 19.89
C PRO A 60 -1.72 5.83 18.98
N ALA A 61 -1.27 6.22 17.79
CA ALA A 61 -0.68 5.27 16.86
C ALA A 61 0.63 4.74 17.43
N THR A 62 0.94 3.48 17.12
CA THR A 62 2.21 2.92 17.57
C THR A 62 3.34 3.33 16.62
N PHE A 63 4.57 3.11 17.07
CA PHE A 63 5.76 3.48 16.30
C PHE A 63 5.69 2.88 14.89
N GLY A 64 5.95 3.72 13.91
CA GLY A 64 5.99 3.28 12.51
C GLY A 64 4.64 3.28 11.81
N GLU A 65 3.55 3.49 12.53
CA GLU A 65 2.23 3.56 11.91
C GLU A 65 1.98 4.96 11.36
N VAL A 66 1.25 5.02 10.25
CA VAL A 66 0.85 6.29 9.64
C VAL A 66 -0.66 6.31 9.53
N ILE A 67 -1.28 7.28 10.20
CA ILE A 67 -2.73 7.48 10.06
C ILE A 67 -2.97 8.14 8.71
N VAL A 68 -3.85 7.55 7.91
CA VAL A 68 -4.19 8.09 6.60
C VAL A 68 -5.22 9.20 6.80
N GLN A 69 -4.74 10.45 6.79
CA GLN A 69 -5.60 11.61 7.05
C GLN A 69 -6.64 11.81 5.96
N HIS A 70 -6.23 11.60 4.73
CA HIS A 70 -7.11 11.79 3.57
C HIS A 70 -7.51 10.44 2.98
N TRP A 71 -8.12 9.61 3.82
CA TRP A 71 -8.46 8.25 3.42
C TRP A 71 -9.46 8.20 2.26
N GLN A 72 -10.31 9.23 2.14
CA GLN A 72 -11.27 9.29 1.05
C GLN A 72 -10.58 9.51 -0.29
N ALA A 73 -9.52 10.31 -0.30
CA ALA A 73 -8.74 10.52 -1.53
C ALA A 73 -8.08 9.23 -2.00
N ALA A 74 -7.74 8.36 -1.07
CA ALA A 74 -7.14 7.06 -1.37
C ALA A 74 -8.20 6.00 -1.72
N LYS A 75 -9.47 6.39 -1.73
CA LYS A 75 -10.60 5.48 -2.02
C LYS A 75 -10.75 4.38 -0.99
N LEU A 76 -10.31 4.64 0.24
CA LEU A 76 -10.56 3.74 1.34
C LEU A 76 -11.97 4.00 1.87
N LEU A 77 -12.54 3.01 2.54
CA LEU A 77 -13.93 3.08 2.98
C LEU A 77 -14.10 3.78 4.33
N LYS A 78 -13.03 3.87 5.10
CA LYS A 78 -13.07 4.51 6.41
C LYS A 78 -11.66 4.89 6.83
N LEU A 79 -11.56 5.63 7.93
CA LEU A 79 -10.28 6.00 8.50
C LEU A 79 -9.41 4.76 8.66
N SER A 80 -8.17 4.86 8.23
CA SER A 80 -7.28 3.73 8.18
C SER A 80 -5.88 4.14 8.62
N ALA A 81 -5.06 3.15 8.91
CA ALA A 81 -3.66 3.34 9.25
C ALA A 81 -2.80 2.41 8.43
N ILE A 82 -1.63 2.88 8.04
CA ILE A 82 -0.61 2.07 7.39
C ILE A 82 0.25 1.48 8.50
N LYS A 83 0.39 0.17 8.50
CA LYS A 83 1.16 -0.53 9.52
C LYS A 83 2.53 -0.93 8.98
N PRO A 84 3.56 -0.99 9.84
CA PRO A 84 4.89 -1.42 9.42
C PRO A 84 4.96 -2.93 9.22
N VAL A 85 4.07 -3.45 8.41
CA VAL A 85 4.02 -4.85 8.01
C VAL A 85 4.25 -4.86 6.51
N PHE A 86 5.40 -5.38 6.11
CA PHE A 86 5.84 -5.36 4.72
C PHE A 86 5.68 -6.71 4.07
N THR A 87 5.40 -6.71 2.79
CA THR A 87 5.44 -7.91 1.98
C THR A 87 5.74 -7.54 0.54
N THR A 88 6.21 -8.52 -0.22
CA THR A 88 6.31 -8.37 -1.67
C THR A 88 5.25 -9.27 -2.28
N ILE A 89 4.69 -8.81 -3.39
CA ILE A 89 3.66 -9.58 -4.06
C ILE A 89 3.81 -9.40 -5.57
N ASP A 90 3.57 -10.48 -6.30
CA ASP A 90 3.62 -10.42 -7.77
C ASP A 90 2.52 -9.49 -8.26
N LYS A 91 2.86 -8.63 -9.23
CA LYS A 91 1.90 -7.66 -9.77
C LYS A 91 0.64 -8.32 -10.29
N ARG A 92 0.72 -9.56 -10.75
CA ARG A 92 -0.43 -10.28 -11.28
C ARG A 92 -1.48 -10.59 -10.21
N LEU A 93 -1.11 -10.51 -8.94
CA LEU A 93 -2.02 -10.79 -7.83
C LEU A 93 -2.80 -9.57 -7.38
N VAL A 94 -2.53 -8.40 -7.95
CA VAL A 94 -3.31 -7.20 -7.64
C VAL A 94 -4.72 -7.38 -8.17
N ARG A 95 -5.68 -7.33 -7.25
CA ARG A 95 -7.08 -7.53 -7.63
C ARG A 95 -7.67 -6.26 -8.20
N LYS A 96 -7.30 -5.11 -7.65
CA LYS A 96 -7.92 -3.86 -8.02
C LYS A 96 -7.03 -2.70 -7.60
N SER A 97 -6.95 -1.69 -8.42
CA SER A 97 -6.37 -0.42 -8.03
C SER A 97 -7.47 0.42 -7.41
N LEU A 98 -7.27 0.86 -6.16
CA LEU A 98 -8.29 1.62 -5.45
C LEU A 98 -8.12 3.12 -5.65
N GLY A 99 -6.95 3.63 -5.33
CA GLY A 99 -6.69 5.05 -5.45
C GLY A 99 -5.24 5.33 -5.14
N ARG A 100 -4.98 6.54 -4.66
CA ARG A 100 -3.63 6.96 -4.35
C ARG A 100 -3.66 7.82 -3.09
N LEU A 101 -2.67 7.68 -2.25
CA LEU A 101 -2.56 8.53 -1.06
C LEU A 101 -2.45 9.98 -1.46
N HIS A 102 -3.10 10.83 -0.69
CA HIS A 102 -2.95 12.27 -0.82
C HIS A 102 -1.49 12.64 -0.57
N GLU A 103 -1.05 13.74 -1.15
CA GLU A 103 0.34 14.19 -1.04
C GLU A 103 0.80 14.26 0.43
N THR A 104 -0.04 14.76 1.30
CA THR A 104 0.26 14.86 2.73
C THR A 104 0.55 13.49 3.33
N ASP A 105 -0.27 12.51 2.99
CA ASP A 105 -0.11 11.16 3.52
C ASP A 105 1.09 10.46 2.89
N ARG A 106 1.38 10.72 1.62
CA ARG A 106 2.59 10.20 0.98
C ARG A 106 3.85 10.72 1.67
N SER A 107 3.84 12.01 2.01
CA SER A 107 4.97 12.63 2.71
C SER A 107 5.17 12.01 4.08
N ALA A 108 4.08 11.81 4.81
CA ALA A 108 4.14 11.19 6.13
C ALA A 108 4.68 9.76 6.03
N LEU A 109 4.26 9.05 4.99
CA LEU A 109 4.72 7.68 4.77
C LEU A 109 6.22 7.64 4.47
N LYS A 110 6.71 8.56 3.65
CA LYS A 110 8.15 8.62 3.37
C LYS A 110 8.96 8.87 4.64
N THR A 111 8.48 9.76 5.48
CA THR A 111 9.13 10.03 6.75
C THR A 111 9.16 8.79 7.63
N ALA A 112 8.02 8.09 7.71
CA ALA A 112 7.92 6.88 8.51
C ALA A 112 8.87 5.79 7.99
N LEU A 113 8.95 5.63 6.67
CA LEU A 113 9.86 4.64 6.08
C LEU A 113 11.31 4.95 6.42
N GLN A 114 11.68 6.21 6.42
CA GLN A 114 13.03 6.62 6.79
C GLN A 114 13.34 6.26 8.24
N VAL A 115 12.36 6.47 9.11
CA VAL A 115 12.52 6.14 10.54
C VAL A 115 12.59 4.63 10.74
N ILE A 116 11.76 3.87 10.02
CA ILE A 116 11.70 2.42 10.16
C ILE A 116 12.96 1.76 9.58
N LEU A 117 13.38 2.20 8.41
CA LEU A 117 14.43 1.53 7.66
C LEU A 117 15.82 2.15 7.87
N GLY A 118 15.87 3.34 8.38
CA GLY A 118 17.14 4.03 8.62
C GLY A 118 17.53 4.89 7.43
#